data_d79c5fef566652addc0592c1016e8c4a
#
_entry.id   d79c5fef566652addc0592c1016e8c4a
#
_cell.length_a   1.000
_cell.length_b   1.000
_cell.length_c   1.000
_cell.angle_alpha   90.00
_cell.angle_beta   90.00
_cell.angle_gamma   90.00
#
_symmetry.space_group_name_H-M   'P 1'
#
loop_
_entity.id
_entity.type
_entity.pdbx_description
1 polymer ?
#
loop_
_entity_poly.entity_id
_entity_poly.type
_entity_poly.pdbx_seq_one_letter_code
_entity_poly.pdbx_strand_id
1 'polypeptide(L)'
;MSWSYLNDSFVKKEDVKISPFDRGFLFGDGVYELIPVYRGKLFLYDEHIARLVNSLESTKINPPKKWKEFRTVVEELIQKNGYENQAIYIQITRGMEEVRNHAPNHQTVPTLFINSTELTLDIENKKNAKQEFSVKVQEDMRWSRCDIKAITLLGNVMSLNDTRIDEVIYHKEGLVTEGAKSNIFCVLDGIITTPAISNDILGGITRQYFIDLFLKLN
;
A
#
# COMPACT_ATOMS: atom_id res chain seq x y z
N MET A 1 0.29 12.50 -21.25
CA MET A 1 -0.91 11.63 -21.07
C MET A 1 -0.47 10.36 -20.40
N SER A 2 -1.00 10.04 -19.22
CA SER A 2 -0.61 8.83 -18.47
C SER A 2 -1.58 7.68 -18.73
N TRP A 3 -1.06 6.46 -18.63
CA TRP A 3 -1.82 5.23 -18.77
C TRP A 3 -2.09 4.61 -17.41
N SER A 4 -3.23 3.94 -17.32
CA SER A 4 -3.61 3.03 -16.24
C SER A 4 -4.01 1.68 -16.83
N TYR A 5 -4.17 0.68 -15.99
CA TYR A 5 -4.71 -0.62 -16.37
C TYR A 5 -5.98 -0.86 -15.55
N LEU A 6 -7.06 -1.17 -16.23
CA LEU A 6 -8.34 -1.48 -15.60
C LEU A 6 -8.82 -2.83 -16.12
N ASN A 7 -8.97 -3.79 -15.22
CA ASN A 7 -9.37 -5.18 -15.50
C ASN A 7 -8.43 -5.83 -16.54
N ASP A 8 -8.84 -5.86 -17.81
CA ASP A 8 -8.11 -6.57 -18.85
C ASP A 8 -7.51 -5.63 -19.91
N SER A 9 -7.50 -4.31 -19.68
CA SER A 9 -7.15 -3.32 -20.69
C SER A 9 -6.31 -2.15 -20.15
N PHE A 10 -5.35 -1.69 -20.98
CA PHE A 10 -4.71 -0.39 -20.78
C PHE A 10 -5.66 0.71 -21.24
N VAL A 11 -5.88 1.69 -20.36
CA VAL A 11 -6.77 2.82 -20.61
C VAL A 11 -6.04 4.12 -20.29
N LYS A 12 -6.45 5.23 -20.92
CA LYS A 12 -5.97 6.55 -20.51
C LYS A 12 -6.50 6.89 -19.13
N LYS A 13 -5.71 7.59 -18.32
CA LYS A 13 -6.10 7.95 -16.94
C LYS A 13 -7.44 8.67 -16.89
N GLU A 14 -7.71 9.54 -17.84
CA GLU A 14 -8.96 10.30 -17.98
C GLU A 14 -10.18 9.44 -18.36
N ASP A 15 -9.96 8.25 -18.93
CA ASP A 15 -11.01 7.33 -19.38
C ASP A 15 -11.31 6.23 -18.35
N VAL A 16 -10.57 6.17 -17.24
CA VAL A 16 -10.82 5.18 -16.16
C VAL A 16 -12.20 5.40 -15.56
N LYS A 17 -13.02 4.36 -15.54
CA LYS A 17 -14.37 4.39 -14.97
C LYS A 17 -14.60 3.17 -14.10
N ILE A 18 -14.97 3.39 -12.85
CA ILE A 18 -15.36 2.35 -11.89
C ILE A 18 -16.87 2.51 -11.61
N SER A 19 -17.56 1.38 -11.55
CA SER A 19 -18.98 1.38 -11.18
C SER A 19 -19.16 1.89 -9.74
N PRO A 20 -20.14 2.76 -9.46
CA PRO A 20 -20.49 3.13 -8.10
C PRO A 20 -21.05 1.95 -7.27
N PHE A 21 -21.41 0.84 -7.93
CA PHE A 21 -21.81 -0.41 -7.28
C PHE A 21 -20.64 -1.36 -6.99
N ASP A 22 -19.42 -0.94 -7.29
CA ASP A 22 -18.22 -1.69 -6.86
C ASP A 22 -18.15 -1.73 -5.34
N ARG A 23 -17.92 -2.90 -4.77
CA ARG A 23 -17.87 -3.10 -3.32
C ARG A 23 -16.72 -2.35 -2.66
N GLY A 24 -15.64 -2.10 -3.41
CA GLY A 24 -14.56 -1.22 -2.95
C GLY A 24 -15.04 0.20 -2.70
N PHE A 25 -15.89 0.73 -3.58
CA PHE A 25 -16.49 2.06 -3.42
C PHE A 25 -17.55 2.08 -2.32
N LEU A 26 -18.40 1.03 -2.21
CA LEU A 26 -19.52 1.00 -1.26
C LEU A 26 -19.11 0.67 0.17
N PHE A 27 -18.06 -0.15 0.36
CA PHE A 27 -17.72 -0.76 1.66
C PHE A 27 -16.23 -0.69 2.01
N GLY A 28 -15.37 -0.26 1.09
CA GLY A 28 -13.93 -0.44 1.23
C GLY A 28 -13.51 -1.92 1.15
N ASP A 29 -14.31 -2.78 0.49
CA ASP A 29 -14.07 -4.22 0.34
C ASP A 29 -13.03 -4.46 -0.76
N GLY A 30 -11.76 -4.29 -0.38
CA GLY A 30 -10.64 -4.41 -1.28
C GLY A 30 -9.30 -4.29 -0.59
N VAL A 31 -8.26 -4.63 -1.32
CA VAL A 31 -6.86 -4.58 -0.90
C VAL A 31 -6.04 -3.80 -1.90
N TYR A 32 -4.88 -3.32 -1.47
CA TYR A 32 -4.01 -2.57 -2.35
C TYR A 32 -2.53 -2.88 -2.11
N GLU A 33 -1.71 -2.50 -3.08
CA GLU A 33 -0.26 -2.53 -2.97
C GLU A 33 0.35 -1.27 -3.60
N LEU A 34 1.54 -0.89 -3.16
CA LEU A 34 2.31 0.21 -3.72
C LEU A 34 3.75 -0.24 -3.89
N ILE A 35 4.20 -0.37 -5.15
CA ILE A 35 5.52 -0.87 -5.50
C ILE A 35 6.36 0.28 -6.06
N PRO A 36 7.46 0.65 -5.40
CA PRO A 36 8.39 1.64 -5.97
C PRO A 36 9.12 1.07 -7.20
N VAL A 37 9.36 1.94 -8.15
CA VAL A 37 10.21 1.69 -9.32
C VAL A 37 11.31 2.71 -9.31
N TYR A 38 12.56 2.25 -9.31
CA TYR A 38 13.75 3.11 -9.35
C TYR A 38 14.54 2.82 -10.61
N ARG A 39 14.79 3.83 -11.43
CA ARG A 39 15.48 3.73 -12.71
C ARG A 39 14.89 2.62 -13.59
N GLY A 40 13.56 2.58 -13.68
CA GLY A 40 12.80 1.61 -14.46
C GLY A 40 12.76 0.19 -13.87
N LYS A 41 13.32 -0.05 -12.68
CA LYS A 41 13.34 -1.37 -12.02
C LYS A 41 12.41 -1.43 -10.83
N LEU A 42 11.54 -2.45 -10.79
CA LEU A 42 10.67 -2.74 -9.66
C LEU A 42 11.50 -3.09 -8.41
N PHE A 43 11.20 -2.41 -7.31
CA PHE A 43 11.86 -2.66 -6.02
C PHE A 43 11.08 -3.74 -5.26
N LEU A 44 11.75 -4.85 -4.94
CA LEU A 44 11.21 -5.95 -4.13
C LEU A 44 9.83 -6.43 -4.61
N TYR A 45 9.70 -6.63 -5.92
CA TYR A 45 8.41 -6.97 -6.56
C TYR A 45 7.79 -8.23 -5.96
N ASP A 46 8.57 -9.29 -5.79
CA ASP A 46 8.05 -10.59 -5.37
C ASP A 46 7.53 -10.55 -3.93
N GLU A 47 8.19 -9.79 -3.04
CA GLU A 47 7.77 -9.55 -1.67
C GLU A 47 6.47 -8.73 -1.61
N HIS A 48 6.34 -7.70 -2.45
CA HIS A 48 5.11 -6.93 -2.57
C HIS A 48 3.95 -7.80 -3.06
N ILE A 49 4.18 -8.65 -4.06
CA ILE A 49 3.14 -9.56 -4.57
C ILE A 49 2.78 -10.61 -3.54
N ALA A 50 3.74 -11.16 -2.79
CA ALA A 50 3.45 -12.08 -1.71
C ALA A 50 2.54 -11.44 -0.65
N ARG A 51 2.79 -10.17 -0.26
CA ARG A 51 1.93 -9.44 0.67
C ARG A 51 0.54 -9.17 0.08
N LEU A 52 0.44 -8.84 -1.20
CA LEU A 52 -0.85 -8.68 -1.88
C LEU A 52 -1.66 -9.99 -1.87
N VAL A 53 -1.01 -11.13 -2.14
CA VAL A 53 -1.64 -12.46 -2.04
C VAL A 53 -2.15 -12.72 -0.64
N ASN A 54 -1.33 -12.51 0.38
CA ASN A 54 -1.74 -12.68 1.78
C ASN A 54 -2.96 -11.80 2.14
N SER A 55 -3.01 -10.58 1.62
CA SER A 55 -4.15 -9.68 1.83
C SER A 55 -5.42 -10.17 1.12
N LEU A 56 -5.30 -10.69 -0.12
CA LEU A 56 -6.41 -11.30 -0.86
C LEU A 56 -6.96 -12.54 -0.14
N GLU A 57 -6.08 -13.43 0.32
CA GLU A 57 -6.46 -14.63 1.06
C GLU A 57 -7.17 -14.29 2.38
N SER A 58 -6.63 -13.33 3.14
CA SER A 58 -7.19 -12.88 4.41
C SER A 58 -8.59 -12.28 4.24
N THR A 59 -8.86 -11.61 3.12
CA THR A 59 -10.16 -11.01 2.80
C THR A 59 -11.06 -11.95 1.98
N LYS A 60 -10.56 -13.11 1.55
CA LYS A 60 -11.26 -14.03 0.65
C LYS A 60 -11.74 -13.34 -0.65
N ILE A 61 -10.93 -12.45 -1.18
CA ILE A 61 -11.13 -11.85 -2.50
C ILE A 61 -10.39 -12.71 -3.50
N ASN A 62 -11.08 -13.11 -4.57
CA ASN A 62 -10.46 -13.91 -5.63
C ASN A 62 -9.38 -13.10 -6.36
N PRO A 63 -8.28 -13.72 -6.79
CA PRO A 63 -7.32 -13.04 -7.64
C PRO A 63 -7.92 -12.70 -9.02
N PRO A 64 -7.47 -11.63 -9.69
CA PRO A 64 -7.88 -11.29 -11.05
C PRO A 64 -7.59 -12.41 -12.06
N LYS A 65 -8.36 -12.48 -13.14
CA LYS A 65 -8.23 -13.53 -14.16
C LYS A 65 -6.83 -13.66 -14.76
N LYS A 66 -6.16 -12.53 -15.01
CA LYS A 66 -4.80 -12.47 -15.60
C LYS A 66 -3.69 -12.47 -14.57
N TRP A 67 -3.90 -13.10 -13.42
CA TRP A 67 -2.90 -13.10 -12.35
C TRP A 67 -1.52 -13.62 -12.79
N LYS A 68 -1.48 -14.62 -13.67
CA LYS A 68 -0.21 -15.21 -14.19
C LYS A 68 0.59 -14.22 -15.06
N GLU A 69 -0.10 -13.26 -15.70
CA GLU A 69 0.50 -12.24 -16.56
C GLU A 69 0.77 -10.93 -15.83
N PHE A 70 0.51 -10.89 -14.53
CA PHE A 70 0.47 -9.67 -13.74
C PHE A 70 1.77 -8.88 -13.80
N ARG A 71 2.93 -9.56 -13.70
CA ARG A 71 4.24 -8.92 -13.82
C ARG A 71 4.42 -8.24 -15.18
N THR A 72 4.07 -8.93 -16.27
CA THR A 72 4.15 -8.38 -17.62
C THR A 72 3.28 -7.14 -17.77
N VAL A 73 2.06 -7.16 -17.24
CA VAL A 73 1.14 -6.00 -17.26
C VAL A 73 1.76 -4.80 -16.50
N VAL A 74 2.35 -5.03 -15.34
CA VAL A 74 3.00 -3.97 -14.57
C VAL A 74 4.20 -3.41 -15.30
N GLU A 75 5.07 -4.26 -15.87
CA GLU A 75 6.24 -3.84 -16.64
C GLU A 75 5.86 -3.06 -17.90
N GLU A 76 4.80 -3.47 -18.60
CA GLU A 76 4.27 -2.74 -19.77
C GLU A 76 3.71 -1.37 -19.35
N LEU A 77 3.02 -1.28 -18.23
CA LEU A 77 2.52 -0.01 -17.71
C LEU A 77 3.65 0.96 -17.36
N ILE A 78 4.74 0.45 -16.76
CA ILE A 78 5.96 1.22 -16.48
C ILE A 78 6.52 1.82 -17.77
N GLN A 79 6.64 1.01 -18.82
CA GLN A 79 7.15 1.45 -20.13
C GLN A 79 6.22 2.46 -20.80
N LYS A 80 4.91 2.25 -20.77
CA LYS A 80 3.91 3.17 -21.36
C LYS A 80 3.92 4.56 -20.72
N ASN A 81 4.20 4.66 -19.42
CA ASN A 81 4.27 5.93 -18.72
C ASN A 81 5.65 6.58 -18.81
N GLY A 82 6.73 5.80 -18.93
CA GLY A 82 8.07 6.26 -19.27
C GLY A 82 8.77 7.09 -18.20
N TYR A 83 8.27 7.13 -16.95
CA TYR A 83 8.95 7.81 -15.85
C TYR A 83 10.14 6.97 -15.38
N GLU A 84 11.28 7.60 -15.12
CA GLU A 84 12.47 6.92 -14.61
C GLU A 84 12.22 6.32 -13.21
N ASN A 85 11.58 7.09 -12.35
CA ASN A 85 11.17 6.66 -11.01
C ASN A 85 9.66 6.85 -10.88
N GLN A 86 8.98 5.82 -10.40
CA GLN A 86 7.53 5.84 -10.28
C GLN A 86 7.04 4.94 -9.15
N ALA A 87 5.83 5.17 -8.69
CA ALA A 87 5.11 4.31 -7.78
C ALA A 87 3.98 3.60 -8.53
N ILE A 88 3.99 2.28 -8.50
CA ILE A 88 2.92 1.47 -9.05
C ILE A 88 1.92 1.19 -7.95
N TYR A 89 0.76 1.80 -8.06
CA TYR A 89 -0.39 1.53 -7.20
C TYR A 89 -1.25 0.44 -7.82
N ILE A 90 -1.55 -0.58 -7.03
CA ILE A 90 -2.38 -1.72 -7.41
C ILE A 90 -3.54 -1.78 -6.43
N GLN A 91 -4.77 -1.82 -6.93
CA GLN A 91 -5.96 -2.02 -6.12
C GLN A 91 -6.79 -3.16 -6.69
N ILE A 92 -7.20 -4.06 -5.81
CA ILE A 92 -8.11 -5.16 -6.15
C ILE A 92 -9.28 -5.07 -5.18
N THR A 93 -10.47 -4.79 -5.72
CA THR A 93 -11.70 -4.87 -4.96
C THR A 93 -12.38 -6.21 -5.21
N ARG A 94 -13.35 -6.57 -4.37
CA ARG A 94 -14.17 -7.75 -4.65
C ARG A 94 -14.94 -7.64 -5.96
N GLY A 95 -15.20 -6.43 -6.45
CA GLY A 95 -15.90 -6.15 -7.68
C GLY A 95 -17.32 -5.63 -7.48
N MET A 96 -18.07 -5.60 -8.56
CA MET A 96 -19.42 -5.04 -8.62
C MET A 96 -20.47 -6.11 -8.31
N GLU A 97 -21.47 -5.74 -7.52
CA GLU A 97 -22.69 -6.52 -7.27
C GLU A 97 -23.93 -5.65 -7.55
N GLU A 98 -25.00 -6.25 -8.09
CA GLU A 98 -26.24 -5.50 -8.44
C GLU A 98 -26.96 -5.00 -7.18
N VAL A 99 -26.92 -5.78 -6.10
CA VAL A 99 -27.63 -5.49 -4.86
C VAL A 99 -26.65 -5.16 -3.76
N ARG A 100 -26.81 -3.99 -3.13
CA ARG A 100 -26.01 -3.61 -1.96
C ARG A 100 -26.33 -4.52 -0.77
N ASN A 101 -25.42 -5.44 -0.47
CA ASN A 101 -25.50 -6.33 0.69
C ASN A 101 -24.12 -6.39 1.39
N HIS A 102 -24.09 -6.45 2.73
CA HIS A 102 -22.84 -6.64 3.49
C HIS A 102 -22.25 -8.01 3.26
N ALA A 103 -23.06 -9.06 3.17
CA ALA A 103 -22.60 -10.40 2.84
C ALA A 103 -22.19 -10.46 1.36
N PRO A 104 -20.89 -10.75 1.06
CA PRO A 104 -20.42 -10.77 -0.31
C PRO A 104 -20.81 -12.05 -1.03
N ASN A 105 -21.01 -11.96 -2.35
CA ASN A 105 -21.02 -13.13 -3.21
C ASN A 105 -19.57 -13.52 -3.53
N HIS A 106 -19.12 -14.69 -3.10
CA HIS A 106 -17.76 -15.17 -3.33
C HIS A 106 -17.45 -15.51 -4.79
N GLN A 107 -18.45 -15.47 -5.69
CA GLN A 107 -18.26 -15.67 -7.13
C GLN A 107 -18.14 -14.32 -7.88
N THR A 108 -18.23 -13.20 -7.19
CA THR A 108 -18.06 -11.88 -7.80
C THR A 108 -16.68 -11.76 -8.46
N VAL A 109 -16.67 -11.23 -9.68
CA VAL A 109 -15.43 -11.01 -10.44
C VAL A 109 -14.74 -9.75 -9.87
N PRO A 110 -13.50 -9.85 -9.41
CA PRO A 110 -12.80 -8.72 -8.83
C PRO A 110 -12.55 -7.62 -9.86
N THR A 111 -12.54 -6.37 -9.40
CA THR A 111 -12.06 -5.23 -10.18
C THR A 111 -10.58 -5.02 -9.89
N LEU A 112 -9.75 -5.05 -10.93
CA LEU A 112 -8.33 -4.74 -10.86
C LEU A 112 -8.07 -3.35 -11.44
N PHE A 113 -7.47 -2.49 -10.65
CA PHE A 113 -6.98 -1.18 -11.10
C PHE A 113 -5.49 -1.07 -10.79
N ILE A 114 -4.69 -0.69 -11.81
CA ILE A 114 -3.26 -0.39 -11.65
C ILE A 114 -3.00 1.00 -12.21
N ASN A 115 -2.32 1.82 -11.44
CA ASN A 115 -1.91 3.16 -11.84
C ASN A 115 -0.43 3.37 -11.57
N SER A 116 0.19 4.24 -12.35
CA SER A 116 1.56 4.69 -12.15
C SER A 116 1.57 6.19 -11.86
N THR A 117 2.38 6.59 -10.89
CA THR A 117 2.62 8.00 -10.54
C THR A 117 4.12 8.26 -10.53
N GLU A 118 4.55 9.34 -11.15
CA GLU A 118 5.95 9.75 -11.12
C GLU A 118 6.42 10.00 -9.68
N LEU A 119 7.61 9.50 -9.33
CA LEU A 119 8.29 9.78 -8.08
C LEU A 119 9.43 10.75 -8.32
N THR A 120 9.31 11.93 -7.75
CA THR A 120 10.42 12.89 -7.71
C THR A 120 11.35 12.51 -6.55
N LEU A 121 12.56 12.05 -6.87
CA LEU A 121 13.59 11.71 -5.90
C LEU A 121 14.59 12.86 -5.79
N ASP A 122 14.56 13.57 -4.69
CA ASP A 122 15.57 14.58 -4.35
C ASP A 122 16.67 13.93 -3.50
N ILE A 123 17.51 13.13 -4.16
CA ILE A 123 18.56 12.35 -3.47
C ILE A 123 19.69 13.26 -2.94
N GLU A 124 20.01 14.34 -3.64
CA GLU A 124 21.12 15.22 -3.26
C GLU A 124 20.79 16.04 -2.01
N ASN A 125 19.60 16.63 -1.95
CA ASN A 125 19.17 17.36 -0.75
C ASN A 125 18.90 16.43 0.44
N LYS A 126 18.46 15.19 0.21
CA LYS A 126 18.20 14.22 1.29
C LYS A 126 19.48 13.68 1.95
N LYS A 127 20.62 13.69 1.28
CA LYS A 127 21.90 13.25 1.87
C LYS A 127 22.42 14.19 2.96
N ASN A 128 22.04 15.46 2.92
CA ASN A 128 22.60 16.51 3.78
C ASN A 128 21.59 17.15 4.74
N ALA A 129 20.32 16.83 4.62
CA ALA A 129 19.28 17.41 5.46
C ALA A 129 18.91 16.46 6.59
N LYS A 130 19.12 16.89 7.85
CA LYS A 130 18.31 16.39 8.95
C LYS A 130 16.86 16.74 8.63
N GLN A 131 16.08 15.77 8.18
CA GLN A 131 14.65 15.97 8.03
C GLN A 131 14.03 15.80 9.43
N GLU A 132 13.57 16.90 9.97
CA GLU A 132 12.73 16.92 11.16
C GLU A 132 11.28 16.80 10.70
N PHE A 133 10.53 15.90 11.33
CA PHE A 133 9.11 15.70 11.07
C PHE A 133 8.31 16.09 12.30
N SER A 134 7.20 16.80 12.08
CA SER A 134 6.22 17.05 13.13
C SER A 134 5.32 15.82 13.24
N VAL A 135 5.39 15.14 14.38
CA VAL A 135 4.61 13.92 14.61
C VAL A 135 3.63 14.10 15.76
N LYS A 136 2.47 13.48 15.66
CA LYS A 136 1.49 13.36 16.74
C LYS A 136 1.48 11.93 17.23
N VAL A 137 1.55 11.71 18.53
CA VAL A 137 1.35 10.39 19.13
C VAL A 137 -0.12 10.30 19.57
N GLN A 138 -0.80 9.21 19.19
CA GLN A 138 -2.19 8.98 19.59
C GLN A 138 -2.51 7.50 19.73
N GLU A 139 -3.58 7.19 20.47
CA GLU A 139 -4.11 5.85 20.55
C GLU A 139 -4.63 5.37 19.19
N ASP A 140 -4.39 4.09 18.86
CA ASP A 140 -4.77 3.51 17.59
C ASP A 140 -6.28 3.27 17.53
N MET A 141 -6.97 4.06 16.71
CA MET A 141 -8.41 3.98 16.48
C MET A 141 -8.77 3.12 15.27
N ARG A 142 -7.77 2.55 14.59
CA ARG A 142 -8.01 1.71 13.42
C ARG A 142 -8.60 0.36 13.85
N TRP A 143 -8.97 -0.44 12.86
CA TRP A 143 -9.44 -1.80 13.12
C TRP A 143 -8.31 -2.71 13.61
N SER A 144 -8.67 -3.90 14.12
CA SER A 144 -7.72 -4.87 14.71
C SER A 144 -7.07 -5.81 13.68
N ARG A 145 -7.02 -5.45 12.41
CA ARG A 145 -6.44 -6.21 11.31
C ARG A 145 -5.58 -5.33 10.40
N CYS A 146 -4.69 -4.54 11.00
CA CYS A 146 -3.74 -3.68 10.28
C CYS A 146 -2.69 -4.49 9.50
N ASP A 147 -2.55 -5.78 9.79
CA ASP A 147 -1.78 -6.76 9.02
C ASP A 147 -2.25 -6.91 7.57
N ILE A 148 -3.54 -6.66 7.30
CA ILE A 148 -4.12 -6.68 5.96
C ILE A 148 -3.97 -5.30 5.31
N LYS A 149 -3.35 -5.25 4.13
CA LYS A 149 -3.22 -3.99 3.39
C LYS A 149 -4.53 -3.66 2.65
N ALA A 150 -5.55 -3.31 3.45
CA ALA A 150 -6.91 -3.02 2.97
C ALA A 150 -7.08 -1.55 2.59
N ILE A 151 -8.01 -1.26 1.66
CA ILE A 151 -8.35 0.10 1.22
C ILE A 151 -9.23 0.87 2.23
N THR A 152 -9.64 0.26 3.32
CA THR A 152 -10.40 0.89 4.42
C THR A 152 -9.50 1.80 5.26
N LEU A 153 -9.03 2.89 4.69
CA LEU A 153 -8.04 3.80 5.29
C LEU A 153 -8.65 5.02 5.99
N LEU A 154 -9.95 5.01 6.28
CA LEU A 154 -10.62 6.18 6.87
C LEU A 154 -10.00 6.58 8.21
N GLY A 155 -9.64 5.61 9.07
CA GLY A 155 -8.97 5.87 10.35
C GLY A 155 -7.62 6.58 10.17
N ASN A 156 -6.82 6.13 9.18
CA ASN A 156 -5.54 6.76 8.83
C ASN A 156 -5.74 8.19 8.28
N VAL A 157 -6.72 8.38 7.39
CA VAL A 157 -7.05 9.69 6.81
C VAL A 157 -7.51 10.66 7.91
N MET A 158 -8.38 10.22 8.83
CA MET A 158 -8.83 11.05 9.95
C MET A 158 -7.67 11.47 10.85
N SER A 159 -6.74 10.57 11.14
CA SER A 159 -5.57 10.85 11.97
C SER A 159 -4.63 11.88 11.33
N LEU A 160 -4.48 11.86 10.00
CA LEU A 160 -3.63 12.76 9.22
C LEU A 160 -4.34 14.06 8.78
N ASN A 161 -5.55 14.33 9.24
CA ASN A 161 -6.33 15.51 8.83
C ASN A 161 -5.81 16.85 9.41
N ASP A 162 -4.82 16.83 10.27
CA ASP A 162 -4.12 18.03 10.75
C ASP A 162 -2.93 18.35 9.84
N THR A 163 -3.02 19.41 9.05
CA THR A 163 -1.99 19.81 8.08
C THR A 163 -0.67 20.28 8.71
N ARG A 164 -0.60 20.41 10.04
CA ARG A 164 0.60 20.80 10.79
C ARG A 164 1.48 19.61 11.16
N ILE A 165 1.03 18.38 10.90
CA ILE A 165 1.77 17.16 11.22
C ILE A 165 2.13 16.42 9.93
N ASP A 166 3.30 15.82 9.91
CA ASP A 166 3.80 15.02 8.79
C ASP A 166 3.42 13.53 8.92
N GLU A 167 3.33 13.05 10.16
CA GLU A 167 3.01 11.67 10.47
C GLU A 167 2.32 11.54 11.84
N VAL A 168 1.59 10.44 12.01
CA VAL A 168 1.04 10.02 13.29
C VAL A 168 1.72 8.74 13.73
N ILE A 169 2.11 8.68 15.00
CA ILE A 169 2.62 7.47 15.64
C ILE A 169 1.48 6.89 16.48
N TYR A 170 1.05 5.69 16.14
CA TYR A 170 0.03 4.98 16.90
C TYR A 170 0.60 4.20 18.06
N HIS A 171 -0.15 4.13 19.13
CA HIS A 171 0.09 3.23 20.24
C HIS A 171 -1.20 2.49 20.62
N LYS A 172 -1.05 1.33 21.22
CA LYS A 172 -2.14 0.54 21.79
C LYS A 172 -1.70 0.08 23.19
N GLU A 173 -2.50 0.38 24.20
CA GLU A 173 -2.15 0.07 25.61
C GLU A 173 -0.75 0.57 26.01
N GLY A 174 -0.35 1.75 25.51
CA GLY A 174 0.96 2.35 25.81
C GLY A 174 2.13 1.82 24.98
N LEU A 175 1.95 0.81 24.13
CA LEU A 175 2.98 0.26 23.27
C LEU A 175 2.84 0.84 21.86
N VAL A 176 3.95 1.38 21.31
CA VAL A 176 4.00 1.89 19.94
C VAL A 176 3.74 0.74 18.97
N THR A 177 2.89 0.97 17.98
CA THR A 177 2.60 0.02 16.90
C THR A 177 3.29 0.43 15.60
N GLU A 178 2.74 1.38 14.88
CA GLU A 178 3.30 1.89 13.62
C GLU A 178 2.88 3.34 13.36
N GLY A 179 3.31 3.92 12.25
CA GLY A 179 2.82 5.20 11.75
C GLY A 179 1.51 5.05 10.95
N ALA A 180 0.82 6.16 10.69
CA ALA A 180 -0.41 6.14 9.90
C ALA A 180 -0.17 5.66 8.45
N LYS A 181 1.04 5.83 7.93
CA LYS A 181 1.46 5.39 6.59
C LYS A 181 2.85 4.74 6.56
N SER A 182 3.45 4.47 7.73
CA SER A 182 4.85 4.02 7.85
C SER A 182 5.04 3.04 9.01
N ASN A 183 6.14 2.28 8.99
CA ASN A 183 6.61 1.55 10.17
C ASN A 183 7.63 2.40 10.95
N ILE A 184 7.78 2.14 12.24
CA ILE A 184 8.62 2.91 13.15
C ILE A 184 9.89 2.11 13.50
N PHE A 185 11.02 2.78 13.49
CA PHE A 185 12.28 2.34 14.07
C PHE A 185 12.72 3.37 15.10
N CYS A 186 13.20 2.90 16.24
CA CYS A 186 13.76 3.72 17.31
C CYS A 186 15.20 3.28 17.61
N VAL A 187 16.02 4.22 18.08
CA VAL A 187 17.32 3.91 18.66
C VAL A 187 17.22 4.14 20.17
N LEU A 188 17.29 3.04 20.93
CA LEU A 188 17.21 3.06 22.40
C LEU A 188 18.56 2.53 22.92
N ASP A 189 19.27 3.34 23.68
CA ASP A 189 20.60 3.00 24.22
C ASP A 189 21.58 2.45 23.16
N GLY A 190 21.55 3.04 21.95
CA GLY A 190 22.39 2.63 20.83
C GLY A 190 21.88 1.39 20.05
N ILE A 191 20.76 0.80 20.45
CA ILE A 191 20.19 -0.37 19.82
C ILE A 191 19.01 0.06 18.93
N ILE A 192 19.02 -0.36 17.67
CA ILE A 192 17.91 -0.15 16.73
C ILE A 192 16.80 -1.15 17.07
N THR A 193 15.63 -0.63 17.37
CA THR A 193 14.44 -1.39 17.72
C THR A 193 13.26 -1.03 16.83
N THR A 194 12.34 -1.98 16.60
CA THR A 194 11.10 -1.77 15.88
C THR A 194 10.01 -2.65 16.50
N PRO A 195 8.75 -2.21 16.56
CA PRO A 195 7.68 -3.02 17.09
C PRO A 195 7.58 -4.38 16.39
N ALA A 196 7.29 -5.44 17.15
CA ALA A 196 7.11 -6.78 16.60
C ALA A 196 5.86 -6.85 15.71
N ILE A 197 5.91 -7.68 14.66
CA ILE A 197 4.76 -7.90 13.78
C ILE A 197 3.60 -8.52 14.55
N SER A 198 2.41 -7.96 14.38
CA SER A 198 1.15 -8.41 14.96
C SER A 198 -0.01 -8.00 14.06
N ASN A 199 -1.24 -8.27 14.45
CA ASN A 199 -2.43 -7.78 13.75
C ASN A 199 -2.58 -6.25 13.78
N ASP A 200 -1.88 -5.57 14.66
CA ASP A 200 -1.92 -4.11 14.80
C ASP A 200 -0.88 -3.39 13.92
N ILE A 201 -0.05 -4.13 13.18
CA ILE A 201 1.08 -3.60 12.41
C ILE A 201 1.12 -4.24 11.02
N LEU A 202 1.24 -3.39 9.99
CA LEU A 202 1.49 -3.90 8.64
C LEU A 202 2.93 -4.39 8.50
N GLY A 203 3.11 -5.61 7.98
CA GLY A 203 4.42 -6.13 7.59
C GLY A 203 5.01 -5.33 6.43
N GLY A 204 5.72 -4.24 6.75
CA GLY A 204 6.32 -3.36 5.74
C GLY A 204 7.45 -4.05 4.98
N ILE A 205 7.42 -4.00 3.64
CA ILE A 205 8.48 -4.58 2.80
C ILE A 205 9.81 -3.83 3.05
N THR A 206 9.78 -2.52 3.07
CA THR A 206 10.95 -1.70 3.40
C THR A 206 11.43 -1.95 4.83
N ARG A 207 10.50 -2.14 5.79
CA ARG A 207 10.85 -2.52 7.16
C ARG A 207 11.66 -3.81 7.19
N GLN A 208 11.17 -4.86 6.54
CA GLN A 208 11.88 -6.15 6.50
C GLN A 208 13.24 -6.03 5.82
N TYR A 209 13.31 -5.31 4.69
CA TYR A 209 14.56 -5.04 3.99
C TYR A 209 15.61 -4.37 4.90
N PHE A 210 15.22 -3.39 5.72
CA PHE A 210 16.14 -2.75 6.66
C PHE A 210 16.59 -3.68 7.77
N ILE A 211 15.70 -4.52 8.32
CA ILE A 211 16.06 -5.52 9.31
C ILE A 211 17.14 -6.47 8.74
N ASP A 212 16.90 -7.01 7.54
CA ASP A 212 17.81 -7.93 6.87
C ASP A 212 19.17 -7.27 6.55
N LEU A 213 19.15 -5.98 6.20
CA LEU A 213 20.36 -5.19 5.95
C LEU A 213 21.15 -4.98 7.24
N PHE A 214 20.51 -4.59 8.33
CA PHE A 214 21.18 -4.37 9.62
C PHE A 214 21.81 -5.67 10.16
N LEU A 215 21.11 -6.81 10.01
CA LEU A 215 21.62 -8.12 10.41
C LEU A 215 22.84 -8.58 9.58
N LYS A 216 22.99 -8.07 8.35
CA LYS A 216 24.16 -8.38 7.51
C LYS A 216 25.36 -7.47 7.77
N LEU A 217 25.14 -6.32 8.38
CA LEU A 217 26.21 -5.33 8.68
C LEU A 217 26.82 -5.52 10.07
N ASN A 218 26.24 -6.35 10.92
CA ASN A 218 26.74 -6.77 12.22
C ASN A 218 27.28 -8.20 12.14
#